data_250b60dfc607db81744d5815cbb22309
#
_entry.id   250b60dfc607db81744d5815cbb22309
#
_cell.length_a   1.000
_cell.length_b   1.000
_cell.length_c   1.000
_cell.angle_alpha   90.00
_cell.angle_beta   90.00
_cell.angle_gamma   90.00
#
_symmetry.space_group_name_H-M   'P 1'
#
loop_
_entity.id
_entity.type
_entity.pdbx_description
1 polymer ?
#
loop_
_entity_poly.entity_id
_entity_poly.type
_entity_poly.pdbx_seq_one_letter_code
_entity_poly.pdbx_strand_id
1 'polypeptide(L)'
;MESRGPRTQKQRSLRGVFITFEGTEGSGKTTQCRRLARSLRARGYQVLETREPGGTPLAETIRKLLLPSPKPTGQAEPITPACESMLILAARSQHVAHVIQPALAKGIVVLCDRFFDSTLAYQGYARGLDKTFLKEAQRFITNGLQPHLTFFLDLPIEDGLARRKRSKEQNRLDHESLSFHQRVRRGFLALAKEHPKRIKTVEARQSPRTLSDQIESMTEHIIHNKASLCLARSSLKNKGLPRK
;
A
#
# COMPACT_ATOMS: atom_id res chain seq x y z
N MET A 1 9.86 -12.24 42.25
CA MET A 1 8.84 -12.15 41.20
C MET A 1 9.50 -11.63 39.95
N GLU A 2 9.98 -12.52 39.08
CA GLU A 2 10.63 -12.14 37.81
C GLU A 2 9.57 -11.83 36.76
N SER A 3 9.56 -10.59 36.28
CA SER A 3 8.70 -10.14 35.20
C SER A 3 9.22 -10.74 33.88
N ARG A 4 8.54 -11.77 33.36
CA ARG A 4 8.78 -12.27 32.00
C ARG A 4 8.39 -11.19 31.00
N GLY A 5 9.37 -10.57 30.38
CA GLY A 5 9.20 -9.64 29.25
C GLY A 5 8.43 -10.29 28.08
N PRO A 6 7.82 -9.50 27.20
CA PRO A 6 6.96 -10.01 26.11
C PRO A 6 7.79 -10.91 25.19
N ARG A 7 7.36 -12.17 25.04
CA ARG A 7 7.94 -13.12 24.08
C ARG A 7 7.81 -12.53 22.68
N THR A 8 8.93 -12.24 22.05
CA THR A 8 9.02 -11.93 20.62
C THR A 8 8.37 -13.07 19.84
N GLN A 9 7.19 -12.82 19.28
CA GLN A 9 6.57 -13.76 18.34
C GLN A 9 7.54 -13.94 17.18
N LYS A 10 8.11 -15.15 17.06
CA LYS A 10 8.92 -15.59 15.93
C LYS A 10 8.15 -15.24 14.66
N GLN A 11 8.67 -14.32 13.83
CA GLN A 11 8.07 -13.91 12.57
C GLN A 11 7.82 -15.17 11.73
N ARG A 12 6.56 -15.63 11.66
CA ARG A 12 6.16 -16.68 10.74
C ARG A 12 6.42 -16.17 9.32
N SER A 13 7.24 -16.86 8.56
CA SER A 13 7.47 -16.56 7.16
C SER A 13 6.11 -16.46 6.44
N LEU A 14 5.73 -15.27 6.02
CA LEU A 14 4.48 -15.04 5.30
C LEU A 14 4.60 -15.69 3.92
N ARG A 15 3.72 -16.63 3.60
CA ARG A 15 3.73 -17.38 2.34
C ARG A 15 3.20 -16.57 1.16
N GLY A 16 2.23 -15.68 1.41
CA GLY A 16 1.60 -14.85 0.39
C GLY A 16 2.50 -13.75 -0.16
N VAL A 17 2.10 -13.13 -1.26
CA VAL A 17 2.77 -11.99 -1.89
C VAL A 17 1.99 -10.73 -1.60
N PHE A 18 2.67 -9.68 -1.17
CA PHE A 18 2.06 -8.37 -0.89
C PHE A 18 2.52 -7.35 -1.93
N ILE A 19 1.58 -6.81 -2.70
CA ILE A 19 1.82 -5.84 -3.77
C ILE A 19 0.96 -4.61 -3.50
N THR A 20 1.56 -3.43 -3.66
CA THR A 20 0.85 -2.15 -3.47
C THR A 20 0.86 -1.32 -4.74
N PHE A 21 -0.16 -0.48 -4.89
CA PHE A 21 -0.32 0.48 -5.98
C PHE A 21 -0.31 1.88 -5.40
N GLU A 22 0.63 2.68 -5.86
CA GLU A 22 0.88 4.03 -5.37
C GLU A 22 0.82 5.04 -6.51
N GLY A 23 0.63 6.31 -6.18
CA GLY A 23 0.58 7.41 -7.13
C GLY A 23 -0.42 8.48 -6.72
N THR A 24 -0.40 9.60 -7.44
CA THR A 24 -1.29 10.74 -7.21
C THR A 24 -2.74 10.44 -7.62
N GLU A 25 -3.64 11.37 -7.38
CA GLU A 25 -5.05 11.26 -7.74
C GLU A 25 -5.19 11.09 -9.27
N GLY A 26 -6.15 10.27 -9.70
CA GLY A 26 -6.42 10.03 -11.12
C GLY A 26 -5.38 9.19 -11.86
N SER A 27 -4.32 8.69 -11.21
CA SER A 27 -3.27 7.89 -11.87
C SER A 27 -3.69 6.48 -12.30
N GLY A 28 -4.88 6.00 -11.91
CA GLY A 28 -5.41 4.71 -12.35
C GLY A 28 -5.11 3.52 -11.43
N LYS A 29 -4.62 3.74 -10.21
CA LYS A 29 -4.29 2.69 -9.22
C LYS A 29 -5.38 1.63 -9.07
N THR A 30 -6.58 2.06 -8.72
CA THR A 30 -7.72 1.16 -8.48
C THR A 30 -8.05 0.33 -9.73
N THR A 31 -7.95 0.93 -10.92
CA THR A 31 -8.18 0.24 -12.18
C THR A 31 -7.15 -0.86 -12.41
N GLN A 32 -5.86 -0.55 -12.21
CA GLN A 32 -4.78 -1.49 -12.42
C GLN A 32 -4.76 -2.59 -11.35
N CYS A 33 -5.04 -2.25 -10.09
CA CYS A 33 -5.21 -3.21 -9.02
C CYS A 33 -6.28 -4.26 -9.36
N ARG A 34 -7.49 -3.82 -9.80
CA ARG A 34 -8.58 -4.71 -10.22
C ARG A 34 -8.24 -5.54 -11.46
N ARG A 35 -7.52 -4.97 -12.44
CA ARG A 35 -7.09 -5.72 -13.64
C ARG A 35 -6.11 -6.82 -13.27
N LEU A 36 -5.08 -6.51 -12.48
CA LEU A 36 -4.13 -7.50 -11.99
C LEU A 36 -4.83 -8.59 -11.17
N ALA A 37 -5.75 -8.22 -10.28
CA ALA A 37 -6.50 -9.20 -9.49
C ALA A 37 -7.28 -10.18 -10.37
N ARG A 38 -7.94 -9.68 -11.42
CA ARG A 38 -8.68 -10.51 -12.36
C ARG A 38 -7.76 -11.45 -13.13
N SER A 39 -6.62 -10.97 -13.62
CA SER A 39 -5.64 -11.77 -14.34
C SER A 39 -5.05 -12.87 -13.45
N LEU A 40 -4.66 -12.57 -12.23
CA LEU A 40 -4.12 -13.55 -11.29
C LEU A 40 -5.16 -14.61 -10.90
N ARG A 41 -6.42 -14.22 -10.68
CA ARG A 41 -7.51 -15.18 -10.40
C ARG A 41 -7.76 -16.13 -11.59
N ALA A 42 -7.73 -15.61 -12.82
CA ALA A 42 -7.86 -16.43 -14.03
C ALA A 42 -6.74 -17.48 -14.16
N ARG A 43 -5.60 -17.25 -13.53
CA ARG A 43 -4.46 -18.17 -13.44
C ARG A 43 -4.48 -19.06 -12.18
N GLY A 44 -5.57 -19.06 -11.42
CA GLY A 44 -5.75 -19.94 -10.26
C GLY A 44 -5.18 -19.40 -8.94
N TYR A 45 -4.66 -18.17 -8.89
CA TYR A 45 -4.21 -17.59 -7.62
C TYR A 45 -5.36 -17.13 -6.74
N GLN A 46 -5.25 -17.37 -5.44
CA GLN A 46 -6.12 -16.71 -4.47
C GLN A 46 -5.66 -15.26 -4.29
N VAL A 47 -6.56 -14.30 -4.51
CA VAL A 47 -6.24 -12.87 -4.49
C VAL A 47 -7.20 -12.11 -3.59
N LEU A 48 -6.65 -11.37 -2.65
CA LEU A 48 -7.35 -10.37 -1.85
C LEU A 48 -7.06 -8.98 -2.40
N GLU A 49 -8.11 -8.26 -2.81
CA GLU A 49 -8.04 -6.84 -3.13
C GLU A 49 -8.46 -6.03 -1.92
N THR A 50 -7.67 -5.01 -1.59
CA THR A 50 -7.96 -4.10 -0.49
C THR A 50 -7.43 -2.70 -0.78
N ARG A 51 -7.66 -1.74 0.14
CA ARG A 51 -7.22 -0.35 -0.03
C ARG A 51 -6.97 0.34 1.31
N GLU A 52 -6.22 1.44 1.30
CA GLU A 52 -6.04 2.30 2.45
C GLU A 52 -6.37 3.78 2.16
N PRO A 53 -6.82 4.52 3.18
CA PRO A 53 -7.33 4.00 4.44
C PRO A 53 -8.60 3.20 4.20
N GLY A 54 -8.80 2.09 4.96
CA GLY A 54 -9.96 1.21 4.80
C GLY A 54 -9.64 -0.26 5.07
N GLY A 55 -10.50 -1.15 4.54
CA GLY A 55 -10.31 -2.61 4.59
C GLY A 55 -10.83 -3.29 5.86
N THR A 56 -11.23 -2.55 6.90
CA THR A 56 -11.95 -3.05 8.07
C THR A 56 -13.04 -2.06 8.48
N PRO A 57 -14.08 -2.47 9.22
CA PRO A 57 -15.14 -1.55 9.65
C PRO A 57 -14.60 -0.31 10.36
N LEU A 58 -13.64 -0.47 11.27
CA LEU A 58 -13.00 0.66 11.96
C LEU A 58 -12.22 1.55 11.00
N ALA A 59 -11.42 0.96 10.12
CA ALA A 59 -10.63 1.71 9.15
C ALA A 59 -11.51 2.44 8.12
N GLU A 60 -12.66 1.88 7.73
CA GLU A 60 -13.65 2.57 6.88
C GLU A 60 -14.31 3.75 7.62
N THR A 61 -14.55 3.65 8.92
CA THR A 61 -15.02 4.78 9.73
C THR A 61 -13.99 5.90 9.77
N ILE A 62 -12.72 5.56 10.00
CA ILE A 62 -11.61 6.52 9.96
C ILE A 62 -11.49 7.15 8.55
N ARG A 63 -11.66 6.36 7.49
CA ARG A 63 -11.66 6.88 6.12
C ARG A 63 -12.73 7.96 5.90
N LYS A 64 -13.94 7.75 6.43
CA LYS A 64 -15.03 8.74 6.31
C LYS A 64 -14.70 10.05 7.03
N LEU A 65 -13.98 9.99 8.14
CA LEU A 65 -13.48 11.19 8.85
C LEU A 65 -12.38 11.90 8.05
N LEU A 66 -11.43 11.12 7.49
CA LEU A 66 -10.28 11.66 6.75
C LEU A 66 -10.64 12.24 5.38
N LEU A 67 -11.59 11.62 4.69
CA LEU A 67 -11.94 11.90 3.29
C LEU A 67 -13.43 12.26 3.15
N PRO A 68 -13.93 13.24 3.88
CA PRO A 68 -15.32 13.66 3.72
C PRO A 68 -15.56 14.18 2.30
N SER A 69 -16.78 13.96 1.80
CA SER A 69 -17.24 14.61 0.57
C SER A 69 -17.30 16.13 0.78
N PRO A 70 -17.01 16.95 -0.22
CA PRO A 70 -16.97 18.41 -0.11
C PRO A 70 -18.35 19.05 -0.01
N LYS A 71 -19.33 18.43 0.62
CA LYS A 71 -20.60 19.09 0.89
C LYS A 71 -20.39 20.13 2.00
N PRO A 72 -20.83 21.38 1.81
CA PRO A 72 -20.77 22.40 2.83
C PRO A 72 -21.87 22.14 3.88
N THR A 73 -21.63 21.23 4.78
CA THR A 73 -22.45 21.08 5.99
C THR A 73 -21.63 21.62 7.13
N GLY A 74 -21.86 22.92 7.45
CA GLY A 74 -21.37 23.54 8.69
C GLY A 74 -19.86 23.42 8.92
N GLN A 75 -19.32 24.31 9.72
CA GLN A 75 -17.90 24.44 10.08
C GLN A 75 -17.26 23.11 10.55
N ALA A 76 -16.82 22.27 9.60
CA ALA A 76 -16.01 21.11 9.95
C ALA A 76 -14.62 21.62 10.40
N GLU A 77 -14.22 21.24 11.61
CA GLU A 77 -12.89 21.53 12.14
C GLU A 77 -11.80 21.04 11.17
N PRO A 78 -10.81 21.88 10.82
CA PRO A 78 -9.70 21.46 9.99
C PRO A 78 -8.87 20.36 10.68
N ILE A 79 -8.65 19.24 10.00
CA ILE A 79 -7.79 18.17 10.51
C ILE A 79 -6.33 18.61 10.40
N THR A 80 -5.62 18.68 11.53
CA THR A 80 -4.18 19.01 11.53
C THR A 80 -3.36 17.91 10.86
N PRO A 81 -2.19 18.22 10.27
CA PRO A 81 -1.31 17.20 9.66
C PRO A 81 -0.93 16.06 10.61
N ALA A 82 -0.71 16.36 11.88
CA ALA A 82 -0.40 15.36 12.90
C ALA A 82 -1.60 14.43 13.14
N CYS A 83 -2.80 14.97 13.35
CA CYS A 83 -4.03 14.21 13.53
C CYS A 83 -4.33 13.34 12.29
N GLU A 84 -4.22 13.90 11.08
CA GLU A 84 -4.36 13.16 9.82
C GLU A 84 -3.45 11.93 9.79
N SER A 85 -2.18 12.11 10.16
CA SER A 85 -1.20 11.02 10.17
C SER A 85 -1.52 9.93 11.19
N MET A 86 -1.91 10.33 12.41
CA MET A 86 -2.28 9.36 13.46
C MET A 86 -3.50 8.54 13.07
N LEU A 87 -4.51 9.16 12.48
CA LEU A 87 -5.69 8.45 11.99
C LEU A 87 -5.35 7.47 10.86
N ILE A 88 -4.47 7.85 9.92
CA ILE A 88 -3.99 6.95 8.85
C ILE A 88 -3.24 5.76 9.46
N LEU A 89 -2.36 6.00 10.43
CA LEU A 89 -1.61 4.94 11.09
C LEU A 89 -2.52 4.01 11.89
N ALA A 90 -3.52 4.54 12.60
CA ALA A 90 -4.50 3.75 13.33
C ALA A 90 -5.32 2.84 12.39
N ALA A 91 -5.82 3.39 11.28
CA ALA A 91 -6.53 2.63 10.26
C ALA A 91 -5.67 1.50 9.68
N ARG A 92 -4.39 1.79 9.38
CA ARG A 92 -3.44 0.81 8.87
C ARG A 92 -3.13 -0.29 9.88
N SER A 93 -2.92 0.05 11.15
CA SER A 93 -2.67 -0.93 12.21
C SER A 93 -3.78 -1.98 12.25
N GLN A 94 -5.03 -1.53 12.25
CA GLN A 94 -6.21 -2.40 12.23
C GLN A 94 -6.28 -3.24 10.95
N HIS A 95 -6.06 -2.62 9.79
CA HIS A 95 -6.10 -3.26 8.48
C HIS A 95 -5.03 -4.35 8.34
N VAL A 96 -3.80 -4.06 8.75
CA VAL A 96 -2.69 -5.03 8.69
C VAL A 96 -2.97 -6.22 9.60
N ALA A 97 -3.39 -5.98 10.84
CA ALA A 97 -3.61 -7.04 11.82
C ALA A 97 -4.77 -7.99 11.45
N HIS A 98 -5.87 -7.44 10.94
CA HIS A 98 -7.10 -8.20 10.73
C HIS A 98 -7.32 -8.69 9.30
N VAL A 99 -6.63 -8.10 8.31
CA VAL A 99 -6.87 -8.42 6.89
C VAL A 99 -5.58 -8.85 6.18
N ILE A 100 -4.54 -7.99 6.17
CA ILE A 100 -3.36 -8.24 5.34
C ILE A 100 -2.53 -9.41 5.87
N GLN A 101 -2.13 -9.38 7.14
CA GLN A 101 -1.29 -10.44 7.73
C GLN A 101 -1.98 -11.81 7.72
N PRO A 102 -3.26 -11.97 8.09
CA PRO A 102 -3.96 -13.24 7.99
C PRO A 102 -4.03 -13.81 6.57
N ALA A 103 -4.26 -12.94 5.56
CA ALA A 103 -4.28 -13.36 4.16
C ALA A 103 -2.89 -13.84 3.69
N LEU A 104 -1.84 -13.07 4.00
CA LEU A 104 -0.46 -13.44 3.68
C LEU A 104 -0.02 -14.75 4.36
N ALA A 105 -0.47 -14.99 5.59
CA ALA A 105 -0.19 -16.23 6.31
C ALA A 105 -0.83 -17.46 5.64
N LYS A 106 -1.97 -17.29 4.96
CA LYS A 106 -2.66 -18.30 4.16
C LYS A 106 -2.07 -18.49 2.76
N GLY A 107 -1.06 -17.72 2.37
CA GLY A 107 -0.46 -17.81 1.05
C GLY A 107 -1.20 -17.00 -0.03
N ILE A 108 -2.15 -16.16 0.35
CA ILE A 108 -2.95 -15.34 -0.56
C ILE A 108 -2.10 -14.19 -1.12
N VAL A 109 -2.27 -13.86 -2.39
CA VAL A 109 -1.72 -12.65 -3.00
C VAL A 109 -2.57 -11.48 -2.54
N VAL A 110 -1.98 -10.51 -1.84
CA VAL A 110 -2.67 -9.30 -1.37
C VAL A 110 -2.28 -8.14 -2.29
N LEU A 111 -3.29 -7.52 -2.90
CA LEU A 111 -3.16 -6.31 -3.70
C LEU A 111 -3.81 -5.15 -2.95
N CYS A 112 -3.06 -4.09 -2.69
CA CYS A 112 -3.55 -2.95 -1.91
C CYS A 112 -3.41 -1.64 -2.69
N ASP A 113 -4.54 -0.95 -2.87
CA ASP A 113 -4.57 0.42 -3.41
C ASP A 113 -4.18 1.39 -2.30
N ARG A 114 -2.95 1.89 -2.33
CA ARG A 114 -2.21 2.66 -1.34
C ARG A 114 -1.77 1.84 -0.12
N PHE A 115 -0.61 2.20 0.39
CA PHE A 115 -0.03 1.72 1.64
C PHE A 115 0.91 2.79 2.21
N PHE A 116 2.01 2.36 2.84
CA PHE A 116 2.90 3.26 3.57
C PHE A 116 3.63 4.30 2.71
N ASP A 117 3.95 3.99 1.46
CA ASP A 117 4.61 4.96 0.57
C ASP A 117 3.73 6.19 0.33
N SER A 118 2.38 6.03 0.32
CA SER A 118 1.44 7.16 0.35
C SER A 118 1.63 8.02 1.61
N THR A 119 1.79 7.43 2.81
CA THR A 119 1.99 8.20 4.04
C THR A 119 3.26 9.03 3.98
N LEU A 120 4.36 8.46 3.49
CA LEU A 120 5.60 9.23 3.31
C LEU A 120 5.43 10.36 2.29
N ALA A 121 4.76 10.10 1.16
CA ALA A 121 4.56 11.10 0.11
C ALA A 121 3.63 12.25 0.57
N TYR A 122 2.50 11.92 1.18
CA TYR A 122 1.49 12.90 1.58
C TYR A 122 1.85 13.60 2.89
N GLN A 123 2.05 12.84 3.98
CA GLN A 123 2.30 13.42 5.29
C GLN A 123 3.76 13.84 5.47
N GLY A 124 4.71 13.06 4.95
CA GLY A 124 6.13 13.40 5.02
C GLY A 124 6.51 14.52 4.05
N TYR A 125 6.44 14.25 2.75
CA TYR A 125 6.92 15.20 1.73
C TYR A 125 6.00 16.40 1.53
N ALA A 126 4.67 16.22 1.50
CA ALA A 126 3.75 17.30 1.18
C ALA A 126 3.29 18.09 2.41
N ARG A 127 3.02 17.44 3.55
CA ARG A 127 2.66 18.11 4.82
C ARG A 127 3.87 18.52 5.66
N GLY A 128 5.07 17.99 5.38
CA GLY A 128 6.31 18.35 6.07
C GLY A 128 6.54 17.68 7.41
N LEU A 129 5.85 16.57 7.71
CA LEU A 129 6.08 15.82 8.94
C LEU A 129 7.39 15.04 8.87
N ASP A 130 7.98 14.78 10.05
CA ASP A 130 9.21 14.01 10.16
C ASP A 130 9.05 12.59 9.58
N LYS A 131 9.82 12.32 8.54
CA LYS A 131 9.80 11.03 7.84
C LYS A 131 10.43 9.91 8.67
N THR A 132 11.35 10.23 9.57
CA THR A 132 11.96 9.25 10.48
C THR A 132 10.90 8.75 11.44
N PHE A 133 10.19 9.67 12.10
CA PHE A 133 9.05 9.32 12.94
C PHE A 133 7.99 8.49 12.20
N LEU A 134 7.61 8.90 10.99
CA LEU A 134 6.62 8.15 10.19
C LEU A 134 7.11 6.73 9.87
N LYS A 135 8.38 6.54 9.53
CA LYS A 135 8.99 5.22 9.27
C LYS A 135 9.00 4.34 10.52
N GLU A 136 9.34 4.90 11.68
CA GLU A 136 9.36 4.18 12.97
C GLU A 136 7.95 3.78 13.42
N ALA A 137 6.99 4.71 13.37
CA ALA A 137 5.60 4.43 13.68
C ALA A 137 5.03 3.33 12.77
N GLN A 138 5.27 3.41 11.46
CA GLN A 138 4.90 2.37 10.51
C GLN A 138 5.49 1.00 10.89
N ARG A 139 6.79 0.96 11.16
CA ARG A 139 7.47 -0.28 11.57
C ARG A 139 6.82 -0.89 12.81
N PHE A 140 6.52 -0.05 13.79
CA PHE A 140 5.89 -0.47 15.04
C PHE A 140 4.50 -1.06 14.80
N ILE A 141 3.60 -0.31 14.13
CA ILE A 141 2.20 -0.73 13.97
C ILE A 141 1.99 -1.92 13.03
N THR A 142 2.95 -2.21 12.17
CA THR A 142 2.84 -3.30 11.17
C THR A 142 3.75 -4.49 11.46
N ASN A 143 4.49 -4.46 12.59
CA ASN A 143 5.56 -5.43 12.86
C ASN A 143 6.57 -5.54 11.72
N GLY A 144 6.91 -4.40 11.11
CA GLY A 144 7.86 -4.32 10.01
C GLY A 144 7.37 -4.88 8.67
N LEU A 145 6.07 -5.10 8.49
CA LEU A 145 5.52 -5.54 7.22
C LEU A 145 5.82 -4.52 6.12
N GLN A 146 6.43 -5.00 5.03
CA GLN A 146 6.67 -4.22 3.82
C GLN A 146 6.09 -4.94 2.59
N PRO A 147 5.65 -4.21 1.55
CA PRO A 147 5.31 -4.79 0.27
C PRO A 147 6.52 -5.49 -0.36
N HIS A 148 6.28 -6.60 -1.06
CA HIS A 148 7.30 -7.25 -1.88
C HIS A 148 7.55 -6.45 -3.17
N LEU A 149 6.50 -5.78 -3.66
CA LEU A 149 6.52 -4.96 -4.87
C LEU A 149 5.54 -3.81 -4.69
N THR A 150 5.93 -2.62 -5.12
CA THR A 150 5.09 -1.44 -5.20
C THR A 150 5.12 -0.91 -6.62
N PHE A 151 3.96 -0.74 -7.23
CA PHE A 151 3.83 -0.02 -8.49
C PHE A 151 3.53 1.44 -8.22
N PHE A 152 4.45 2.32 -8.55
CA PHE A 152 4.22 3.75 -8.59
C PHE A 152 3.73 4.15 -9.98
N LEU A 153 2.44 4.47 -10.08
CA LEU A 153 1.82 4.94 -11.32
C LEU A 153 2.10 6.44 -11.45
N ASP A 154 3.17 6.77 -12.17
CA ASP A 154 3.56 8.17 -12.38
C ASP A 154 2.72 8.81 -13.47
N LEU A 155 2.00 9.86 -13.09
CA LEU A 155 1.16 10.67 -13.98
C LEU A 155 1.43 12.15 -13.69
N PRO A 156 1.57 13.01 -14.71
CA PRO A 156 1.56 14.45 -14.51
C PRO A 156 0.33 14.90 -13.74
N ILE A 157 0.53 15.84 -12.81
CA ILE A 157 -0.52 16.23 -11.85
C ILE A 157 -1.75 16.79 -12.58
N GLU A 158 -1.54 17.57 -13.60
CA GLU A 158 -2.58 18.22 -14.41
C GLU A 158 -3.52 17.17 -15.03
N ASP A 159 -2.93 16.09 -15.59
CA ASP A 159 -3.67 14.98 -16.19
C ASP A 159 -4.50 14.23 -15.12
N GLY A 160 -3.90 13.98 -13.95
CA GLY A 160 -4.54 13.31 -12.84
C GLY A 160 -5.74 14.09 -12.30
N LEU A 161 -5.54 15.38 -12.04
CA LEU A 161 -6.59 16.28 -11.56
C LEU A 161 -7.71 16.45 -12.60
N ALA A 162 -7.38 16.53 -13.90
CA ALA A 162 -8.38 16.59 -14.97
C ALA A 162 -9.26 15.31 -15.00
N ARG A 163 -8.66 14.13 -14.81
CA ARG A 163 -9.42 12.87 -14.67
C ARG A 163 -10.31 12.87 -13.42
N ARG A 164 -9.81 13.39 -12.28
CA ARG A 164 -10.58 13.47 -11.01
C ARG A 164 -11.74 14.43 -11.08
N LYS A 165 -11.60 15.57 -11.74
CA LYS A 165 -12.71 16.53 -11.93
C LYS A 165 -13.92 15.92 -12.66
N ARG A 166 -13.70 14.91 -13.51
CA ARG A 166 -14.77 14.17 -14.21
C ARG A 166 -15.41 13.08 -13.35
N SER A 167 -14.84 12.76 -12.19
CA SER A 167 -15.38 11.77 -11.26
C SER A 167 -16.46 12.39 -10.37
N LYS A 168 -17.55 11.65 -10.16
CA LYS A 168 -18.60 12.03 -9.20
C LYS A 168 -18.15 11.93 -7.73
N GLU A 169 -17.10 11.18 -7.47
CA GLU A 169 -16.57 10.93 -6.11
C GLU A 169 -15.32 11.78 -5.88
N GLN A 170 -15.51 13.01 -5.45
CA GLN A 170 -14.42 13.88 -4.99
C GLN A 170 -14.32 13.84 -3.47
N ASN A 171 -13.12 14.06 -2.95
CA ASN A 171 -12.83 14.13 -1.53
C ASN A 171 -11.92 15.31 -1.21
N ARG A 172 -11.67 15.56 0.07
CA ARG A 172 -10.87 16.69 0.56
C ARG A 172 -9.49 16.81 -0.13
N LEU A 173 -8.82 15.71 -0.38
CA LEU A 173 -7.48 15.74 -1.01
C LEU A 173 -7.50 16.18 -2.48
N ASP A 174 -8.61 15.96 -3.18
CA ASP A 174 -8.78 16.41 -4.57
C ASP A 174 -8.81 17.95 -4.69
N HIS A 175 -9.08 18.66 -3.59
CA HIS A 175 -9.16 20.13 -3.50
C HIS A 175 -7.88 20.78 -2.98
N GLU A 176 -6.85 19.99 -2.68
CA GLU A 176 -5.55 20.54 -2.30
C GLU A 176 -4.90 21.32 -3.46
N SER A 177 -3.98 22.23 -3.12
CA SER A 177 -3.30 23.05 -4.11
C SER A 177 -2.47 22.23 -5.10
N LEU A 178 -2.27 22.78 -6.30
CA LEU A 178 -1.37 22.14 -7.30
C LEU A 178 0.03 21.90 -6.72
N SER A 179 0.55 22.85 -5.94
CA SER A 179 1.86 22.72 -5.29
C SER A 179 1.91 21.57 -4.28
N PHE A 180 0.80 21.28 -3.58
CA PHE A 180 0.69 20.13 -2.70
C PHE A 180 0.83 18.82 -3.50
N HIS A 181 0.06 18.65 -4.55
CA HIS A 181 0.12 17.46 -5.42
C HIS A 181 1.50 17.29 -6.07
N GLN A 182 2.16 18.40 -6.47
CA GLN A 182 3.53 18.36 -6.98
C GLN A 182 4.53 17.87 -5.92
N ARG A 183 4.38 18.29 -4.64
CA ARG A 183 5.20 17.77 -3.54
C ARG A 183 4.95 16.28 -3.31
N VAL A 184 3.69 15.83 -3.36
CA VAL A 184 3.35 14.39 -3.27
C VAL A 184 4.05 13.58 -4.37
N ARG A 185 3.93 14.02 -5.64
CA ARG A 185 4.59 13.34 -6.76
C ARG A 185 6.12 13.30 -6.59
N ARG A 186 6.74 14.41 -6.19
CA ARG A 186 8.18 14.44 -5.87
C ARG A 186 8.53 13.45 -4.76
N GLY A 187 7.68 13.31 -3.75
CA GLY A 187 7.84 12.32 -2.69
C GLY A 187 7.86 10.89 -3.22
N PHE A 188 6.92 10.52 -4.08
CA PHE A 188 6.92 9.20 -4.71
C PHE A 188 8.14 8.94 -5.58
N LEU A 189 8.58 9.92 -6.37
CA LEU A 189 9.80 9.81 -7.20
C LEU A 189 11.05 9.62 -6.33
N ALA A 190 11.17 10.34 -5.22
CA ALA A 190 12.26 10.19 -4.27
C ALA A 190 12.27 8.78 -3.64
N LEU A 191 11.10 8.27 -3.22
CA LEU A 191 10.95 6.93 -2.66
C LEU A 191 11.27 5.83 -3.70
N ALA A 192 10.88 6.01 -4.94
CA ALA A 192 11.21 5.08 -6.02
C ALA A 192 12.73 5.03 -6.28
N LYS A 193 13.41 6.18 -6.21
CA LYS A 193 14.86 6.28 -6.31
C LYS A 193 15.57 5.65 -5.08
N GLU A 194 15.02 5.82 -3.88
CA GLU A 194 15.55 5.23 -2.63
C GLU A 194 15.38 3.70 -2.60
N HIS A 195 14.28 3.18 -3.18
CA HIS A 195 13.92 1.76 -3.13
C HIS A 195 13.68 1.11 -4.50
N PRO A 196 14.61 1.17 -5.48
CA PRO A 196 14.39 0.78 -6.87
C PRO A 196 14.11 -0.73 -7.04
N LYS A 197 14.55 -1.55 -6.09
CA LYS A 197 14.26 -3.00 -6.11
C LYS A 197 12.78 -3.28 -5.79
N ARG A 198 12.19 -2.52 -4.87
CA ARG A 198 10.83 -2.69 -4.37
C ARG A 198 9.80 -1.83 -5.13
N ILE A 199 10.13 -0.59 -5.44
CA ILE A 199 9.22 0.35 -6.10
C ILE A 199 9.56 0.43 -7.59
N LYS A 200 8.58 0.05 -8.43
CA LYS A 200 8.68 0.12 -9.89
C LYS A 200 7.82 1.27 -10.38
N THR A 201 8.45 2.25 -10.98
CA THR A 201 7.75 3.37 -11.63
C THR A 201 7.23 2.90 -12.98
N VAL A 202 5.95 3.13 -13.23
CA VAL A 202 5.28 2.85 -14.49
C VAL A 202 4.59 4.12 -14.99
N GLU A 203 4.77 4.45 -16.27
CA GLU A 203 4.21 5.65 -16.87
C GLU A 203 2.70 5.50 -17.09
N ALA A 204 1.90 6.28 -16.35
CA ALA A 204 0.44 6.14 -16.33
C ALA A 204 -0.30 6.93 -17.44
N ARG A 205 0.44 7.54 -18.38
CA ARG A 205 -0.14 8.12 -19.62
C ARG A 205 -0.44 7.07 -20.69
N GLN A 206 0.24 5.92 -20.60
CA GLN A 206 0.01 4.80 -21.53
C GLN A 206 -1.42 4.29 -21.49
N SER A 207 -1.80 3.51 -22.51
CA SER A 207 -3.10 2.87 -22.53
C SER A 207 -3.28 1.98 -21.30
N PRO A 208 -4.49 1.86 -20.75
CA PRO A 208 -4.75 0.97 -19.60
C PRO A 208 -4.35 -0.50 -19.86
N ARG A 209 -4.34 -0.95 -21.11
CA ARG A 209 -3.91 -2.30 -21.50
C ARG A 209 -2.39 -2.45 -21.41
N THR A 210 -1.66 -1.56 -22.08
CA THR A 210 -0.18 -1.57 -22.05
C THR A 210 0.35 -1.51 -20.62
N LEU A 211 -0.26 -0.66 -19.79
CA LEU A 211 0.08 -0.54 -18.38
C LEU A 211 -0.20 -1.85 -17.60
N SER A 212 -1.32 -2.53 -17.91
CA SER A 212 -1.63 -3.83 -17.30
C SER A 212 -0.62 -4.88 -17.69
N ASP A 213 -0.24 -4.96 -18.95
CA ASP A 213 0.70 -5.97 -19.46
C ASP A 213 2.09 -5.81 -18.79
N GLN A 214 2.56 -4.57 -18.59
CA GLN A 214 3.80 -4.28 -17.86
C GLN A 214 3.71 -4.70 -16.38
N ILE A 215 2.61 -4.35 -15.70
CA ILE A 215 2.37 -4.70 -14.30
C ILE A 215 2.31 -6.21 -14.11
N GLU A 216 1.64 -6.93 -15.01
CA GLU A 216 1.52 -8.39 -14.98
C GLU A 216 2.88 -9.06 -15.12
N SER A 217 3.67 -8.67 -16.11
CA SER A 217 5.03 -9.21 -16.34
C SER A 217 5.92 -9.07 -15.11
N MET A 218 5.95 -7.88 -14.48
CA MET A 218 6.75 -7.66 -13.28
C MET A 218 6.22 -8.46 -12.07
N THR A 219 4.90 -8.65 -11.98
CA THR A 219 4.27 -9.42 -10.91
C THR A 219 4.60 -10.89 -10.99
N GLU A 220 4.59 -11.47 -12.19
CA GLU A 220 4.94 -12.89 -12.41
C GLU A 220 6.34 -13.20 -11.92
N HIS A 221 7.29 -12.35 -12.23
CA HIS A 221 8.68 -12.51 -11.79
C HIS A 221 8.78 -12.60 -10.26
N ILE A 222 8.05 -11.77 -9.52
CA ILE A 222 8.05 -11.79 -8.05
C ILE A 222 7.35 -13.04 -7.49
N ILE A 223 6.23 -13.43 -8.06
CA ILE A 223 5.49 -14.62 -7.61
C ILE A 223 6.32 -15.90 -7.82
N HIS A 224 6.93 -16.06 -9.00
CA HIS A 224 7.77 -17.21 -9.31
C HIS A 224 9.01 -17.30 -8.40
N ASN A 225 9.72 -16.20 -8.20
CA ASN A 225 10.88 -16.15 -7.32
C ASN A 225 10.52 -16.53 -5.87
N LYS A 226 9.35 -16.10 -5.39
CA LYS A 226 8.91 -16.44 -4.04
C LYS A 226 8.46 -17.87 -3.89
N ALA A 227 7.79 -18.44 -4.89
CA ALA A 227 7.42 -19.87 -4.93
C ALA A 227 8.67 -20.76 -4.90
N SER A 228 9.69 -20.45 -5.68
CA SER A 228 10.97 -21.16 -5.70
C SER A 228 11.69 -21.12 -4.36
N LEU A 229 11.70 -19.97 -3.67
CA LEU A 229 12.28 -19.82 -2.33
C LEU A 229 11.51 -20.64 -1.27
N CYS A 230 10.19 -20.74 -1.37
CA CYS A 230 9.38 -21.56 -0.46
C CYS A 230 9.65 -23.06 -0.65
N LEU A 231 9.79 -23.53 -1.89
CA LEU A 231 10.12 -24.93 -2.21
C LEU A 231 11.54 -25.31 -1.73
N ALA A 232 12.53 -24.46 -1.95
CA ALA A 232 13.89 -24.67 -1.49
C ALA A 232 13.98 -24.77 0.05
N ARG A 233 13.21 -23.97 0.78
CA ARG A 233 13.17 -24.01 2.26
C ARG A 233 12.46 -25.25 2.81
N SER A 234 11.46 -25.77 2.11
CA SER A 234 10.78 -27.01 2.53
C SER A 234 11.66 -28.25 2.29
N SER A 235 12.43 -28.28 1.20
CA SER A 235 13.37 -29.38 0.93
C SER A 235 14.55 -29.42 1.90
N LEU A 236 15.03 -28.26 2.39
CA LEU A 236 16.07 -28.18 3.42
C LEU A 236 15.58 -28.63 4.80
N LYS A 237 14.29 -28.43 5.14
CA LYS A 237 13.72 -28.94 6.40
C LYS A 237 13.54 -30.46 6.41
N ASN A 238 13.37 -31.08 5.26
CA ASN A 238 13.25 -32.53 5.14
C ASN A 238 14.60 -33.28 5.09
N LYS A 239 15.72 -32.54 4.95
CA LYS A 239 17.09 -33.13 4.86
C LYS A 239 17.93 -33.02 6.15
N GLY A 240 17.38 -32.60 7.26
CA GLY A 240 18.14 -32.43 8.49
C GLY A 240 17.40 -33.00 9.69
N LEU A 241 17.80 -34.00 10.41
CA LEU A 241 18.93 -34.62 11.03
C LEU A 241 18.50 -35.99 11.63
N PRO A 242 19.32 -37.01 11.74
CA PRO A 242 18.99 -38.20 12.51
C PRO A 242 18.93 -37.84 14.00
N ARG A 243 17.86 -38.25 14.66
CA ARG A 243 17.74 -38.21 16.13
C ARG A 243 18.77 -39.16 16.71
N LYS A 244 19.75 -38.66 17.41
CA LYS A 244 20.47 -39.37 18.45
C LYS A 244 19.89 -39.02 19.79
#